data_b59e44be0085039af91ebfdb048e18ab
#
_entry.id   b59e44be0085039af91ebfdb048e18ab
#
_cell.length_a   1.000
_cell.length_b   1.000
_cell.length_c   1.000
_cell.angle_alpha   90.00
_cell.angle_beta   90.00
_cell.angle_gamma   90.00
#
_symmetry.space_group_name_H-M   'P 1'
#
loop_
_entity.id
_entity.type
_entity.pdbx_description
1 polymer ?
#
loop_
_entity_poly.entity_id
_entity_poly.type
_entity_poly.pdbx_seq_one_letter_code
_entity_poly.pdbx_strand_id
1 'polypeptide(L)'
;MKEIYGAGGGGRSRETKVKQPPKPVIAQDDASLKSISFAKIQFLLCEGDIEGPAEGNNREGLERSVYLDNTPIRVGTATPSPQPEDLVFSYGRPADQQSAVPDYNQTSEPYPVDTLCSQGNTVSQGLTLQKAGKPHYANVLLTFEALQMSIVNGDGIAGNTGDIRTYRVDYVIDYIDDVGVTRTPVASGVVGQGRVEGKFGSAFQRSHEFLLEGTAPWTVRVTRNTVNDDTFNPAVRVVRSAFNFSSVTLSYDDELKYPDSSVLTVGVRADNYDQIPNVSVDLKGLKVQIPSNATVDSTDGHITYTGTWDGTFKTEWTSDPAWCLRDLILNARYGAGEYINESFVDKWSLYQISQYCNEMVPSDKKNPDGSAIDEPRFSCNLLLQSSGEAWTVIQQFSSIFRGMVYYASSIAVAAQDREKDAIFTFNESNTIEQYDDSGQVGLGNFNYSGSARRARHTVCLVSYDDPEDNYSPRIEALTDTDGLAEYG
;
A
#
# COMPACT_ATOMS: atom_id res chain seq x y z
N MET A 1 2.30 -24.81 -22.79
CA MET A 1 1.57 -23.64 -22.31
C MET A 1 1.56 -23.71 -20.79
N LYS A 2 2.36 -22.93 -20.10
CA LYS A 2 2.29 -22.77 -18.64
C LYS A 2 1.48 -21.53 -18.38
N GLU A 3 0.33 -21.73 -17.77
CA GLU A 3 -0.56 -20.66 -17.33
C GLU A 3 0.14 -19.80 -16.27
N ILE A 4 0.10 -18.51 -16.48
CA ILE A 4 0.54 -17.54 -15.47
C ILE A 4 -0.68 -17.29 -14.59
N TYR A 5 -0.72 -17.92 -13.41
CA TYR A 5 -1.71 -17.58 -12.40
C TYR A 5 -1.23 -16.33 -11.68
N GLY A 6 -1.92 -15.21 -11.89
CA GLY A 6 -1.97 -14.19 -10.87
C GLY A 6 -2.56 -14.80 -9.59
N ALA A 7 -2.14 -14.35 -8.41
CA ALA A 7 -2.60 -14.86 -7.12
C ALA A 7 -4.11 -14.64 -6.93
N GLY A 8 -4.91 -15.46 -7.64
CA GLY A 8 -6.35 -15.58 -7.50
C GLY A 8 -6.64 -16.76 -6.60
N GLY A 9 -7.17 -16.49 -5.41
CA GLY A 9 -7.60 -17.51 -4.48
C GLY A 9 -8.62 -18.46 -5.08
N GLY A 10 -8.39 -19.74 -4.86
CA GLY A 10 -9.22 -20.83 -5.33
C GLY A 10 -10.68 -20.69 -4.93
N GLY A 11 -11.54 -20.87 -5.91
CA GLY A 11 -12.99 -20.91 -5.74
C GLY A 11 -13.42 -21.98 -4.73
N ARG A 12 -13.83 -21.52 -3.56
CA ARG A 12 -14.72 -22.27 -2.68
C ARG A 12 -16.11 -21.68 -2.81
N SER A 13 -17.08 -22.55 -2.99
CA SER A 13 -18.51 -22.28 -2.99
C SER A 13 -18.88 -21.23 -1.95
N ARG A 14 -19.53 -20.18 -2.41
CA ARG A 14 -20.11 -19.11 -1.61
C ARG A 14 -21.17 -19.69 -0.68
N GLU A 15 -20.78 -20.03 0.54
CA GLU A 15 -21.72 -19.92 1.64
C GLU A 15 -21.95 -18.45 1.90
N THR A 16 -23.15 -17.98 1.69
CA THR A 16 -23.61 -16.66 2.11
C THR A 16 -23.51 -16.58 3.63
N LYS A 17 -22.34 -16.23 4.16
CA LYS A 17 -22.25 -15.79 5.55
C LYS A 17 -23.09 -14.52 5.67
N VAL A 18 -24.19 -14.64 6.39
CA VAL A 18 -24.96 -13.50 6.85
C VAL A 18 -23.99 -12.54 7.53
N LYS A 19 -23.80 -11.35 6.95
CA LYS A 19 -22.99 -10.29 7.56
C LYS A 19 -23.55 -10.07 8.97
N GLN A 20 -22.78 -10.39 9.98
CA GLN A 20 -23.11 -9.94 11.32
C GLN A 20 -23.12 -8.41 11.30
N PRO A 21 -24.12 -7.77 11.93
CA PRO A 21 -24.11 -6.32 12.06
C PRO A 21 -22.80 -5.90 12.74
N PRO A 22 -22.22 -4.75 12.35
CA PRO A 22 -21.02 -4.25 12.99
C PRO A 22 -21.27 -4.16 14.50
N LYS A 23 -20.33 -4.67 15.31
CA LYS A 23 -20.40 -4.55 16.76
C LYS A 23 -20.58 -3.06 17.10
N PRO A 24 -21.51 -2.70 18.00
CA PRO A 24 -21.67 -1.32 18.39
C PRO A 24 -20.34 -0.77 18.91
N VAL A 25 -19.92 0.36 18.37
CA VAL A 25 -18.76 1.11 18.89
C VAL A 25 -19.12 1.51 20.31
N ILE A 26 -18.55 0.83 21.30
CA ILE A 26 -18.65 1.22 22.70
C ILE A 26 -17.80 2.48 22.82
N ALA A 27 -18.44 3.63 23.09
CA ALA A 27 -17.74 4.85 23.43
C ALA A 27 -16.74 4.52 24.55
N GLN A 28 -15.45 4.69 24.31
CA GLN A 28 -14.43 4.42 25.31
C GLN A 28 -14.59 5.41 26.45
N ASP A 29 -15.00 4.89 27.60
CA ASP A 29 -14.81 5.61 28.84
C ASP A 29 -13.31 5.60 29.14
N ASP A 30 -12.66 6.76 29.25
CA ASP A 30 -11.22 6.94 29.52
C ASP A 30 -10.75 6.22 30.80
N ALA A 31 -11.69 5.69 31.57
CA ALA A 31 -11.45 4.88 32.77
C ALA A 31 -11.35 3.37 32.50
N SER A 32 -11.51 2.89 31.28
CA SER A 32 -11.41 1.46 31.00
C SER A 32 -9.94 1.00 30.95
N LEU A 33 -9.60 0.01 31.77
CA LEU A 33 -8.29 -0.67 31.76
C LEU A 33 -8.07 -1.57 30.52
N LYS A 34 -8.83 -1.39 29.45
CA LYS A 34 -8.68 -2.17 28.23
C LYS A 34 -7.49 -1.63 27.43
N SER A 35 -6.46 -2.44 27.31
CA SER A 35 -5.42 -2.24 26.31
C SER A 35 -6.03 -2.40 24.92
N ILE A 36 -5.83 -1.42 24.06
CA ILE A 36 -6.22 -1.52 22.66
C ILE A 36 -5.01 -1.99 21.89
N SER A 37 -5.14 -3.14 21.25
CA SER A 37 -4.12 -3.61 20.32
C SER A 37 -4.25 -2.87 18.98
N PHE A 38 -3.12 -2.44 18.48
CA PHE A 38 -3.00 -1.72 17.22
C PHE A 38 -2.03 -2.48 16.32
N ALA A 39 -2.39 -2.65 15.05
CA ALA A 39 -1.53 -3.24 14.05
C ALA A 39 -1.24 -2.20 12.97
N LYS A 40 0.03 -1.92 12.73
CA LYS A 40 0.51 -1.08 11.64
C LYS A 40 1.20 -1.96 10.62
N ILE A 41 0.75 -1.90 9.35
CA ILE A 41 1.19 -2.78 8.29
C ILE A 41 1.70 -1.92 7.15
N GLN A 42 2.85 -2.30 6.62
CA GLN A 42 3.47 -1.64 5.50
C GLN A 42 3.48 -2.57 4.28
N PHE A 43 2.96 -2.07 3.17
CA PHE A 43 2.91 -2.78 1.90
C PHE A 43 3.86 -2.12 0.92
N LEU A 44 4.80 -2.90 0.39
CA LEU A 44 5.56 -2.52 -0.79
C LEU A 44 4.67 -2.68 -2.02
N LEU A 45 4.39 -1.59 -2.71
CA LEU A 45 3.47 -1.59 -3.84
C LEU A 45 4.19 -1.76 -5.17
N CYS A 46 5.25 -1.00 -5.39
CA CYS A 46 5.94 -0.94 -6.66
C CYS A 46 7.37 -0.41 -6.49
N GLU A 47 8.28 -0.89 -7.32
CA GLU A 47 9.57 -0.25 -7.56
C GLU A 47 9.38 0.98 -8.46
N GLY A 48 10.04 2.07 -8.11
CA GLY A 48 10.02 3.32 -8.88
C GLY A 48 8.95 4.33 -8.43
N ASP A 49 8.98 5.51 -9.08
CA ASP A 49 7.98 6.56 -8.86
C ASP A 49 6.72 6.24 -9.67
N ILE A 50 5.59 6.16 -8.99
CA ILE A 50 4.28 5.94 -9.61
C ILE A 50 3.46 7.23 -9.59
N GLU A 51 2.42 7.30 -10.42
CA GLU A 51 1.49 8.44 -10.39
C GLU A 51 0.76 8.50 -9.05
N GLY A 52 0.34 7.35 -8.52
CA GLY A 52 -0.23 7.24 -7.19
C GLY A 52 -1.63 6.63 -7.16
N PRO A 53 -2.43 6.93 -6.13
CA PRO A 53 -3.80 6.44 -6.00
C PRO A 53 -4.67 6.85 -7.20
N ALA A 54 -5.50 5.93 -7.70
CA ALA A 54 -6.30 6.13 -8.92
C ALA A 54 -7.26 7.32 -8.83
N GLU A 55 -7.86 7.53 -7.65
CA GLU A 55 -8.83 8.60 -7.39
C GLU A 55 -8.18 9.94 -6.97
N GLY A 56 -6.85 10.04 -7.01
CA GLY A 56 -6.10 11.25 -6.75
C GLY A 56 -5.16 11.20 -5.54
N ASN A 57 -4.20 12.13 -5.54
CA ASN A 57 -3.06 12.14 -4.60
C ASN A 57 -3.35 12.87 -3.27
N ASN A 58 -4.57 13.34 -3.06
CA ASN A 58 -4.99 13.91 -1.79
C ASN A 58 -5.53 12.81 -0.85
N ARG A 59 -5.78 13.16 0.41
CA ARG A 59 -6.28 12.22 1.42
C ARG A 59 -7.58 11.53 1.00
N GLU A 60 -8.53 12.26 0.40
CA GLU A 60 -9.79 11.71 -0.05
C GLU A 60 -9.62 10.73 -1.23
N GLY A 61 -8.76 11.06 -2.18
CA GLY A 61 -8.42 10.19 -3.30
C GLY A 61 -7.76 8.89 -2.82
N LEU A 62 -6.83 8.98 -1.87
CA LEU A 62 -6.22 7.80 -1.26
C LEU A 62 -7.27 6.92 -0.55
N GLU A 63 -8.19 7.51 0.23
CA GLU A 63 -9.25 6.78 0.93
C GLU A 63 -10.25 6.11 -0.03
N ARG A 64 -10.46 6.65 -1.23
CA ARG A 64 -11.29 6.04 -2.27
C ARG A 64 -10.58 4.90 -3.00
N SER A 65 -9.25 5.01 -3.13
CA SER A 65 -8.42 4.05 -3.85
C SER A 65 -7.99 2.86 -3.00
N VAL A 66 -8.10 2.94 -1.67
CA VAL A 66 -7.72 1.84 -0.76
C VAL A 66 -8.95 1.11 -0.27
N TYR A 67 -8.91 -0.21 -0.36
CA TYR A 67 -9.99 -1.11 0.04
C TYR A 67 -9.54 -2.00 1.20
N LEU A 68 -10.42 -2.15 2.18
CA LEU A 68 -10.28 -3.09 3.29
C LEU A 68 -11.38 -4.15 3.15
N ASP A 69 -10.99 -5.41 2.97
CA ASP A 69 -11.90 -6.53 2.66
C ASP A 69 -12.87 -6.22 1.50
N ASN A 70 -12.32 -5.70 0.39
CA ASN A 70 -13.04 -5.26 -0.82
C ASN A 70 -14.04 -4.12 -0.60
N THR A 71 -13.92 -3.37 0.48
CA THR A 71 -14.74 -2.19 0.75
C THR A 71 -13.85 -0.96 0.75
N PRO A 72 -14.10 0.05 -0.09
CA PRO A 72 -13.30 1.27 -0.10
C PRO A 72 -13.43 2.00 1.23
N ILE A 73 -12.34 2.61 1.70
CA ILE A 73 -12.33 3.36 2.96
C ILE A 73 -13.30 4.54 2.89
N ARG A 74 -13.48 5.13 1.71
CA ARG A 74 -14.43 6.22 1.48
C ARG A 74 -15.30 5.95 0.26
N VAL A 75 -16.60 6.16 0.39
CA VAL A 75 -17.57 6.11 -0.72
C VAL A 75 -18.21 7.49 -0.90
N GLY A 76 -17.97 8.14 -2.03
CA GLY A 76 -18.47 9.49 -2.30
C GLY A 76 -17.96 10.51 -1.27
N THR A 77 -18.86 11.18 -0.55
CA THR A 77 -18.53 12.11 0.54
C THR A 77 -18.57 11.46 1.92
N ALA A 78 -19.02 10.21 2.02
CA ALA A 78 -19.14 9.50 3.28
C ALA A 78 -17.86 8.74 3.61
N THR A 79 -17.44 8.80 4.85
CA THR A 79 -16.38 7.95 5.40
C THR A 79 -17.03 6.80 6.16
N PRO A 80 -17.01 5.57 5.64
CA PRO A 80 -17.54 4.44 6.39
C PRO A 80 -16.72 4.21 7.66
N SER A 81 -17.38 3.66 8.68
CA SER A 81 -16.73 3.21 9.91
C SER A 81 -16.61 1.69 9.87
N PRO A 82 -15.52 1.10 10.35
CA PRO A 82 -14.35 1.75 11.00
C PRO A 82 -13.34 2.31 9.99
N GLN A 83 -12.68 3.40 10.39
CA GLN A 83 -11.58 3.99 9.64
C GLN A 83 -10.24 3.41 10.10
N PRO A 84 -9.24 3.29 9.21
CA PRO A 84 -7.87 3.06 9.64
C PRO A 84 -7.34 4.26 10.45
N GLU A 85 -6.56 4.01 11.47
CA GLU A 85 -5.95 5.06 12.28
C GLU A 85 -4.85 5.78 11.49
N ASP A 86 -4.03 4.99 10.80
CA ASP A 86 -3.01 5.49 9.90
C ASP A 86 -3.28 5.03 8.48
N LEU A 87 -3.15 5.96 7.55
CA LEU A 87 -3.18 5.71 6.12
C LEU A 87 -2.20 6.68 5.47
N VAL A 88 -1.02 6.19 5.13
CA VAL A 88 0.06 7.00 4.56
C VAL A 88 0.58 6.35 3.29
N PHE A 89 0.66 7.15 2.24
CA PHE A 89 1.23 6.76 0.96
C PHE A 89 2.58 7.46 0.77
N SER A 90 3.62 6.68 0.51
CA SER A 90 4.96 7.16 0.22
C SER A 90 5.35 6.78 -1.21
N TYR A 91 5.66 7.79 -2.01
CA TYR A 91 6.04 7.61 -3.41
C TYR A 91 7.47 7.10 -3.55
N GLY A 92 7.73 6.27 -4.56
CA GLY A 92 9.06 5.73 -4.89
C GLY A 92 10.01 6.78 -5.50
N ARG A 93 10.24 7.86 -4.77
CA ARG A 93 11.12 8.95 -5.16
C ARG A 93 12.51 8.78 -4.55
N PRO A 94 13.54 9.48 -5.06
CA PRO A 94 14.85 9.54 -4.39
C PRO A 94 14.76 9.94 -2.93
N ALA A 95 15.71 9.50 -2.11
CA ALA A 95 15.68 9.64 -0.65
C ALA A 95 15.50 11.08 -0.13
N ASP A 96 15.99 12.09 -0.87
CA ASP A 96 15.86 13.53 -0.57
C ASP A 96 14.44 14.06 -0.86
N GLN A 97 13.65 13.38 -1.69
CA GLN A 97 12.30 13.79 -2.08
C GLN A 97 11.21 12.88 -1.50
N GLN A 98 11.59 11.77 -0.87
CA GLN A 98 10.65 10.85 -0.26
C GLN A 98 10.32 11.27 1.17
N SER A 99 9.03 11.32 1.50
CA SER A 99 8.59 11.47 2.89
C SER A 99 8.93 10.22 3.69
N ALA A 100 9.43 10.41 4.92
CA ALA A 100 9.61 9.29 5.84
C ALA A 100 8.27 8.60 6.14
N VAL A 101 8.31 7.30 6.32
CA VAL A 101 7.14 6.54 6.78
C VAL A 101 7.02 6.76 8.28
N PRO A 102 5.94 7.42 8.77
CA PRO A 102 5.82 7.76 10.17
C PRO A 102 5.64 6.50 11.03
N ASP A 103 6.28 6.48 12.19
CA ASP A 103 6.07 5.53 13.30
C ASP A 103 6.08 4.04 12.93
N TYR A 104 6.66 3.67 11.80
CA TYR A 104 6.63 2.26 11.38
C TYR A 104 7.65 1.42 12.14
N ASN A 105 8.81 1.98 12.43
CA ASN A 105 9.85 1.28 13.16
C ASN A 105 10.25 2.10 14.38
N GLN A 106 9.73 1.70 15.54
CA GLN A 106 10.13 2.28 16.82
C GLN A 106 11.17 1.38 17.47
N THR A 107 12.35 1.92 17.66
CA THR A 107 13.34 1.29 18.52
C THR A 107 13.10 1.75 19.96
N SER A 108 12.97 0.81 20.87
CA SER A 108 12.77 1.12 22.28
C SER A 108 14.04 0.88 23.11
N GLU A 109 14.30 1.79 24.02
CA GLU A 109 15.42 1.72 24.97
C GLU A 109 14.86 1.72 26.40
N PRO A 110 14.82 0.56 27.09
CA PRO A 110 14.23 0.46 28.42
C PRO A 110 15.25 0.85 29.52
N TYR A 111 14.79 1.62 30.48
CA TYR A 111 15.49 1.97 31.71
C TYR A 111 14.71 1.35 32.91
N PRO A 112 15.13 0.21 33.48
CA PRO A 112 14.48 -0.36 34.63
C PRO A 112 14.75 0.51 35.89
N VAL A 113 13.73 0.74 36.70
CA VAL A 113 13.79 1.56 37.92
C VAL A 113 13.37 0.73 39.13
N ASP A 114 12.23 0.08 39.05
CA ASP A 114 11.60 -0.81 40.04
C ASP A 114 11.69 -0.30 41.49
N THR A 115 11.36 0.97 41.70
CA THR A 115 11.47 1.62 43.01
C THR A 115 10.10 2.04 43.51
N LEU A 116 9.82 1.74 44.80
CA LEU A 116 8.59 2.09 45.50
C LEU A 116 8.44 3.62 45.62
N CYS A 117 7.29 4.15 45.17
CA CYS A 117 6.94 5.54 45.29
C CYS A 117 6.27 5.82 46.66
N SER A 118 6.98 6.52 47.56
CA SER A 118 6.47 6.95 48.86
C SER A 118 6.02 8.41 48.87
N GLN A 119 5.08 8.75 49.75
CA GLN A 119 4.58 10.12 49.86
C GLN A 119 5.71 11.16 50.07
N GLY A 120 5.69 12.21 49.27
CA GLY A 120 6.64 13.31 49.34
C GLY A 120 8.06 12.98 48.86
N ASN A 121 8.36 11.72 48.57
CA ASN A 121 9.63 11.34 47.96
C ASN A 121 9.50 11.31 46.44
N THR A 122 10.48 11.87 45.77
CA THR A 122 10.58 11.85 44.30
C THR A 122 11.54 10.75 43.90
N VAL A 123 11.05 9.77 43.16
CA VAL A 123 11.89 8.76 42.50
C VAL A 123 12.32 9.28 41.15
N SER A 124 13.62 9.32 40.93
CA SER A 124 14.21 9.91 39.73
C SER A 124 15.00 8.88 38.93
N GLN A 125 14.84 8.91 37.59
CA GLN A 125 15.62 8.11 36.65
C GLN A 125 16.26 9.01 35.62
N GLY A 126 17.59 9.05 35.63
CA GLY A 126 18.37 9.70 34.57
C GLY A 126 18.37 8.84 33.31
N LEU A 127 18.20 9.48 32.17
CA LEU A 127 18.16 8.85 30.86
C LEU A 127 19.43 9.23 30.09
N THR A 128 20.42 8.34 30.13
CA THR A 128 21.65 8.48 29.33
C THR A 128 21.45 7.75 28.01
N LEU A 129 21.33 8.49 26.93
CA LEU A 129 21.05 7.90 25.60
C LEU A 129 22.17 6.95 25.18
N GLN A 130 21.80 5.72 24.81
CA GLN A 130 22.72 4.73 24.24
C GLN A 130 22.70 4.77 22.70
N LYS A 131 21.59 5.23 22.11
CA LYS A 131 21.41 5.39 20.69
C LYS A 131 21.64 6.85 20.27
N ALA A 132 22.29 7.05 19.14
CA ALA A 132 22.38 8.37 18.52
C ALA A 132 21.00 8.80 17.99
N GLY A 133 20.63 10.04 18.22
CA GLY A 133 19.37 10.63 17.81
C GLY A 133 18.55 11.13 19.00
N LYS A 134 17.49 11.87 18.71
CA LYS A 134 16.56 12.36 19.74
C LYS A 134 15.42 11.37 19.91
N PRO A 135 15.17 10.82 21.12
CA PRO A 135 13.97 10.03 21.34
C PRO A 135 12.72 10.88 21.12
N HIS A 136 11.69 10.27 20.57
CA HIS A 136 10.44 10.96 20.28
C HIS A 136 9.53 10.93 21.51
N TYR A 137 9.33 9.76 22.10
CA TYR A 137 8.49 9.58 23.26
C TYR A 137 9.22 8.92 24.42
N ALA A 138 8.79 9.28 25.65
CA ALA A 138 9.07 8.50 26.86
C ALA A 138 7.78 7.87 27.36
N ASN A 139 7.85 6.57 27.66
CA ASN A 139 6.77 5.83 28.26
C ASN A 139 7.16 5.45 29.69
N VAL A 140 6.43 5.96 30.68
CA VAL A 140 6.62 5.68 32.10
C VAL A 140 5.65 4.60 32.56
N LEU A 141 6.18 3.50 33.07
CA LEU A 141 5.39 2.39 33.58
C LEU A 141 5.34 2.40 35.11
N LEU A 142 4.14 2.46 35.65
CA LEU A 142 3.85 2.33 37.08
C LEU A 142 3.15 0.99 37.35
N THR A 143 3.61 0.24 38.36
CA THR A 143 2.99 -1.03 38.75
C THR A 143 2.37 -0.89 40.12
N PHE A 144 1.07 -1.09 40.23
CA PHE A 144 0.29 -1.11 41.45
C PHE A 144 0.05 -2.57 41.87
N GLU A 145 0.32 -2.92 43.13
CA GLU A 145 0.01 -4.26 43.64
C GLU A 145 -1.49 -4.46 43.86
N ALA A 146 -2.16 -3.42 44.33
CA ALA A 146 -3.61 -3.34 44.48
C ALA A 146 -4.02 -1.86 44.65
N LEU A 147 -5.30 -1.57 44.50
CA LEU A 147 -5.87 -0.25 44.79
C LEU A 147 -7.24 -0.43 45.45
N GLN A 148 -7.28 -0.46 46.79
CA GLN A 148 -8.52 -0.63 47.56
C GLN A 148 -8.35 -0.23 49.03
N MET A 149 -9.44 0.03 49.66
CA MET A 149 -9.51 0.23 51.10
C MET A 149 -10.46 -0.81 51.73
N SER A 150 -10.00 -1.61 52.68
CA SER A 150 -10.80 -2.57 53.42
C SER A 150 -11.10 -2.04 54.81
N ILE A 151 -12.35 -2.07 55.22
CA ILE A 151 -12.78 -1.64 56.55
C ILE A 151 -12.66 -2.86 57.52
N VAL A 152 -11.80 -2.74 58.54
CA VAL A 152 -11.55 -3.79 59.52
C VAL A 152 -12.49 -3.61 60.72
N ASN A 153 -12.66 -2.36 61.19
CA ASN A 153 -13.63 -2.01 62.23
C ASN A 153 -14.42 -0.76 61.80
N GLY A 154 -15.74 -0.87 61.75
CA GLY A 154 -16.63 0.19 61.32
C GLY A 154 -16.84 1.32 62.32
N ASP A 155 -16.31 1.23 63.54
CA ASP A 155 -16.47 2.27 64.55
C ASP A 155 -15.75 3.56 64.16
N GLY A 156 -16.56 4.62 63.96
CA GLY A 156 -16.02 5.91 63.56
C GLY A 156 -15.75 6.14 62.05
N ILE A 157 -16.00 5.12 61.22
CA ILE A 157 -15.89 5.22 59.76
C ILE A 157 -17.20 4.83 59.14
N ALA A 158 -17.66 5.57 58.16
CA ALA A 158 -18.87 5.20 57.38
C ALA A 158 -18.58 3.89 56.61
N GLY A 159 -19.30 2.80 56.96
CA GLY A 159 -19.24 1.47 56.33
C GLY A 159 -19.22 0.33 57.33
N ASN A 160 -19.54 -0.88 56.87
CA ASN A 160 -19.55 -2.09 57.68
C ASN A 160 -18.19 -2.77 57.69
N THR A 161 -17.91 -3.47 58.78
CA THR A 161 -16.73 -4.35 58.86
C THR A 161 -16.74 -5.36 57.72
N GLY A 162 -15.64 -5.45 56.99
CA GLY A 162 -15.48 -6.32 55.82
C GLY A 162 -15.77 -5.62 54.49
N ASP A 163 -16.29 -4.38 54.46
CA ASP A 163 -16.50 -3.62 53.23
C ASP A 163 -15.17 -3.33 52.54
N ILE A 164 -15.14 -3.54 51.23
CA ILE A 164 -14.04 -3.12 50.39
C ILE A 164 -14.52 -1.91 49.54
N ARG A 165 -13.78 -0.81 49.61
CA ARG A 165 -14.11 0.47 49.00
C ARG A 165 -13.08 0.91 47.99
N THR A 166 -13.52 1.82 47.12
CA THR A 166 -12.62 2.55 46.20
C THR A 166 -11.60 3.34 47.01
N TYR A 167 -10.39 3.36 46.52
CA TYR A 167 -9.33 4.23 47.03
C TYR A 167 -8.73 5.01 45.87
N ARG A 168 -8.12 6.16 46.19
CA ARG A 168 -7.56 7.09 45.20
C ARG A 168 -6.10 7.34 45.50
N VAL A 169 -5.28 7.31 44.42
CA VAL A 169 -3.87 7.69 44.47
C VAL A 169 -3.63 8.83 43.50
N ASP A 170 -3.05 9.90 44.03
CA ASP A 170 -2.61 11.04 43.22
C ASP A 170 -1.07 11.05 43.13
N TYR A 171 -0.52 11.26 41.97
CA TYR A 171 0.91 11.35 41.67
C TYR A 171 1.18 12.37 40.57
N VAL A 172 2.46 12.75 40.43
CA VAL A 172 2.96 13.61 39.34
C VAL A 172 4.05 12.86 38.60
N ILE A 173 4.11 13.01 37.30
CA ILE A 173 5.27 12.68 36.49
C ILE A 173 5.77 13.97 35.85
N ASP A 174 6.99 14.32 36.12
CA ASP A 174 7.69 15.41 35.51
C ASP A 174 9.06 14.96 34.98
N TYR A 175 9.68 15.77 34.14
CA TYR A 175 11.04 15.55 33.70
C TYR A 175 11.81 16.88 33.60
N ILE A 176 13.13 16.77 33.72
CA ILE A 176 14.06 17.88 33.63
C ILE A 176 15.01 17.59 32.47
N ASP A 177 15.24 18.58 31.61
CA ASP A 177 16.26 18.54 30.56
C ASP A 177 17.65 18.97 31.07
N ASP A 178 18.69 18.89 30.22
CA ASP A 178 20.07 19.26 30.53
C ASP A 178 20.24 20.71 30.98
N VAL A 179 19.39 21.59 30.48
CA VAL A 179 19.43 23.04 30.87
C VAL A 179 18.61 23.34 32.14
N GLY A 180 18.00 22.32 32.76
CA GLY A 180 17.28 22.43 34.03
C GLY A 180 15.81 22.86 33.89
N VAL A 181 15.24 22.85 32.70
CA VAL A 181 13.82 23.17 32.51
C VAL A 181 12.97 21.99 32.88
N THR A 182 12.06 22.18 33.84
CA THR A 182 11.11 21.16 34.30
C THR A 182 9.81 21.24 33.47
N ARG A 183 9.33 20.08 33.01
CA ARG A 183 8.04 19.93 32.34
C ARG A 183 7.23 18.85 33.04
N THR A 184 5.92 19.06 33.14
CA THR A 184 4.99 18.18 33.86
C THR A 184 3.93 17.61 32.90
N PRO A 185 4.24 16.56 32.14
CA PRO A 185 3.29 15.95 31.22
C PRO A 185 2.11 15.29 31.94
N VAL A 186 2.30 14.80 33.18
CA VAL A 186 1.26 14.14 33.96
C VAL A 186 1.01 14.91 35.25
N ALA A 187 -0.03 15.73 35.26
CA ALA A 187 -0.40 16.56 36.41
C ALA A 187 -1.17 15.77 37.48
N SER A 188 -0.86 16.03 38.72
CA SER A 188 -1.57 15.41 39.87
C SER A 188 -3.03 15.80 39.94
N GLY A 189 -3.86 14.86 40.38
CA GLY A 189 -5.27 15.14 40.68
C GLY A 189 -6.21 15.13 39.48
N VAL A 190 -5.70 14.89 38.27
CA VAL A 190 -6.49 14.80 37.04
C VAL A 190 -6.77 13.33 36.74
N VAL A 191 -8.03 12.97 36.59
CA VAL A 191 -8.46 11.60 36.22
C VAL A 191 -7.91 11.26 34.82
N GLY A 192 -7.34 10.07 34.67
CA GLY A 192 -6.71 9.66 33.40
C GLY A 192 -5.25 10.14 33.23
N GLN A 193 -4.82 11.12 34.03
CA GLN A 193 -3.41 11.57 34.09
C GLN A 193 -2.77 11.12 35.41
N GLY A 194 -2.53 12.02 36.37
CA GLY A 194 -1.89 11.76 37.64
C GLY A 194 -2.85 11.36 38.76
N ARG A 195 -3.97 10.71 38.45
CA ARG A 195 -4.95 10.14 39.39
C ARG A 195 -5.41 8.79 38.93
N VAL A 196 -5.29 7.84 39.83
CA VAL A 196 -5.92 6.51 39.67
C VAL A 196 -6.90 6.33 40.85
N GLU A 197 -8.13 5.99 40.55
CA GLU A 197 -9.19 5.73 41.52
C GLU A 197 -9.89 4.44 41.15
N GLY A 198 -10.11 3.57 42.15
CA GLY A 198 -10.77 2.30 41.86
C GLY A 198 -10.79 1.36 43.07
N LYS A 199 -11.28 0.16 42.77
CA LYS A 199 -11.37 -0.97 43.71
C LYS A 199 -10.77 -2.20 42.99
N PHE A 200 -9.44 -2.29 43.02
CA PHE A 200 -8.68 -3.36 42.35
C PHE A 200 -7.98 -4.22 43.39
N GLY A 201 -8.36 -5.49 43.50
CA GLY A 201 -7.76 -6.45 44.43
C GLY A 201 -6.52 -7.17 43.91
N SER A 202 -6.20 -7.02 42.61
CA SER A 202 -5.04 -7.63 41.96
C SER A 202 -4.10 -6.57 41.41
N ALA A 203 -2.88 -6.96 41.12
CA ALA A 203 -1.90 -6.08 40.51
C ALA A 203 -2.32 -5.62 39.12
N PHE A 204 -2.01 -4.38 38.83
CA PHE A 204 -2.23 -3.77 37.51
C PHE A 204 -1.15 -2.74 37.17
N GLN A 205 -1.05 -2.37 35.90
CA GLN A 205 -0.07 -1.42 35.42
C GLN A 205 -0.75 -0.18 34.87
N ARG A 206 -0.05 0.94 34.98
CA ARG A 206 -0.43 2.21 34.35
C ARG A 206 0.76 2.73 33.56
N SER A 207 0.51 3.03 32.29
CA SER A 207 1.48 3.56 31.36
C SER A 207 1.14 5.01 31.04
N HIS A 208 2.17 5.86 30.97
CA HIS A 208 2.05 7.24 30.55
C HIS A 208 3.09 7.52 29.47
N GLU A 209 2.61 7.88 28.30
CA GLU A 209 3.43 8.25 27.17
C GLU A 209 3.36 9.75 26.93
N PHE A 210 4.50 10.37 26.69
CA PHE A 210 4.61 11.82 26.44
C PHE A 210 5.84 12.15 25.60
N LEU A 211 5.75 13.25 24.84
CA LEU A 211 6.85 13.81 24.08
C LEU A 211 7.96 14.34 24.98
N LEU A 212 9.22 14.06 24.62
CA LEU A 212 10.40 14.66 25.26
C LEU A 212 10.81 15.91 24.49
N GLU A 213 10.66 17.05 25.15
CA GLU A 213 11.13 18.32 24.66
C GLU A 213 12.44 18.73 25.32
N GLY A 214 13.16 19.70 24.73
CA GLY A 214 14.44 20.18 25.23
C GLY A 214 15.62 19.32 24.78
N THR A 215 16.73 19.40 25.51
CA THR A 215 18.00 18.73 25.20
C THR A 215 18.32 17.61 26.18
N ALA A 216 18.88 16.53 25.65
CA ALA A 216 19.38 15.40 26.47
C ALA A 216 20.64 15.83 27.28
N PRO A 217 20.94 15.18 28.41
CA PRO A 217 20.18 14.11 29.06
C PRO A 217 18.93 14.61 29.79
N TRP A 218 17.93 13.76 29.89
CA TRP A 218 16.72 14.02 30.67
C TRP A 218 16.73 13.23 31.98
N THR A 219 16.05 13.77 32.99
CA THR A 219 15.76 13.04 34.22
C THR A 219 14.27 12.99 34.43
N VAL A 220 13.67 11.81 34.35
CA VAL A 220 12.24 11.57 34.60
C VAL A 220 12.04 11.34 36.10
N ARG A 221 11.01 11.96 36.68
CA ARG A 221 10.70 11.92 38.09
C ARG A 221 9.24 11.54 38.31
N VAL A 222 9.01 10.66 39.27
CA VAL A 222 7.67 10.28 39.77
C VAL A 222 7.55 10.66 41.23
N THR A 223 6.52 11.43 41.57
CA THR A 223 6.25 11.87 42.95
C THR A 223 4.85 11.44 43.35
N ARG A 224 4.74 10.66 44.43
CA ARG A 224 3.46 10.30 45.02
C ARG A 224 2.98 11.41 45.95
N ASN A 225 1.74 11.90 45.73
CA ASN A 225 1.12 12.96 46.51
C ASN A 225 0.19 12.39 47.61
N THR A 226 -0.37 11.21 47.37
CA THR A 226 -1.25 10.55 48.35
C THR A 226 -0.44 9.93 49.48
N VAL A 227 -0.97 9.97 50.72
CA VAL A 227 -0.37 9.37 51.92
C VAL A 227 -0.05 7.89 51.71
N ASN A 228 1.00 7.42 52.42
CA ASN A 228 1.39 6.02 52.39
C ASN A 228 0.35 5.14 53.09
N ASP A 229 0.34 3.85 52.72
CA ASP A 229 -0.62 2.86 53.26
C ASP A 229 -0.44 2.63 54.75
N ASP A 230 0.79 2.70 55.25
CA ASP A 230 1.20 2.55 56.68
C ASP A 230 0.77 3.73 57.58
N THR A 231 0.33 4.83 56.97
CA THR A 231 -0.22 5.99 57.71
C THR A 231 -1.57 5.64 58.38
N PHE A 232 -2.26 4.59 57.92
CA PHE A 232 -3.57 4.21 58.44
C PHE A 232 -3.49 3.18 59.54
N ASN A 233 -4.35 3.31 60.58
CA ASN A 233 -4.44 2.32 61.63
C ASN A 233 -5.03 1.01 61.07
N PRO A 234 -4.24 -0.10 61.04
CA PRO A 234 -4.69 -1.35 60.44
C PRO A 234 -5.82 -2.05 61.21
N ALA A 235 -6.01 -1.68 62.51
CA ALA A 235 -7.14 -2.18 63.29
C ALA A 235 -8.49 -1.54 62.85
N VAL A 236 -8.46 -0.42 62.10
CA VAL A 236 -9.65 0.30 61.64
C VAL A 236 -9.85 0.11 60.14
N ARG A 237 -8.81 0.27 59.39
CA ARG A 237 -8.84 0.12 57.90
C ARG A 237 -7.48 -0.30 57.37
N VAL A 238 -7.50 -1.13 56.35
CA VAL A 238 -6.30 -1.49 55.58
C VAL A 238 -6.43 -0.88 54.18
N VAL A 239 -5.47 -0.02 53.86
CA VAL A 239 -5.33 0.56 52.51
C VAL A 239 -4.24 -0.22 51.79
N ARG A 240 -4.49 -0.55 50.53
CA ARG A 240 -3.52 -1.10 49.58
C ARG A 240 -3.47 -0.20 48.39
N SER A 241 -2.45 0.61 48.28
CA SER A 241 -2.31 1.61 47.22
C SER A 241 -0.85 1.88 46.87
N ALA A 242 0.05 1.04 47.36
CA ALA A 242 1.45 1.10 47.02
C ALA A 242 1.68 0.86 45.53
N PHE A 243 2.58 1.61 44.94
CA PHE A 243 2.99 1.41 43.58
C PHE A 243 4.47 1.67 43.36
N ASN A 244 5.04 0.96 42.40
CA ASN A 244 6.42 1.12 41.98
C ASN A 244 6.48 1.95 40.68
N PHE A 245 7.49 2.80 40.60
CA PHE A 245 7.99 3.30 39.32
C PHE A 245 8.82 2.18 38.70
N SER A 246 8.24 1.45 37.73
CA SER A 246 8.83 0.21 37.26
C SER A 246 9.89 0.43 36.19
N SER A 247 9.62 1.29 35.23
CA SER A 247 10.56 1.59 34.15
C SER A 247 10.21 2.89 33.40
N VAL A 248 11.20 3.41 32.70
CA VAL A 248 11.03 4.36 31.59
C VAL A 248 11.49 3.68 30.30
N THR A 249 10.70 3.76 29.25
CA THR A 249 11.11 3.31 27.93
C THR A 249 11.16 4.51 26.99
N LEU A 250 12.31 4.74 26.38
CA LEU A 250 12.45 5.74 25.32
C LEU A 250 12.10 5.10 23.98
N SER A 251 11.28 5.77 23.21
CA SER A 251 10.94 5.35 21.84
C SER A 251 11.58 6.32 20.85
N TYR A 252 12.29 5.75 19.88
CA TYR A 252 12.91 6.46 18.80
C TYR A 252 12.15 6.12 17.53
N ASP A 253 11.63 7.12 16.85
CA ASP A 253 11.09 6.94 15.51
C ASP A 253 12.25 6.89 14.53
N ASP A 254 12.45 5.76 13.93
CA ASP A 254 13.35 5.65 12.79
C ASP A 254 12.60 6.23 11.58
N GLU A 255 13.05 7.37 11.08
CA GLU A 255 12.58 7.96 9.84
C GLU A 255 12.99 7.07 8.66
N LEU A 256 12.30 5.94 8.50
CA LEU A 256 12.57 5.01 7.42
C LEU A 256 12.14 5.61 6.10
N LYS A 257 13.06 5.62 5.16
CA LYS A 257 12.82 5.94 3.76
C LYS A 257 13.14 4.73 2.92
N TYR A 258 12.33 4.50 1.92
CA TYR A 258 12.51 3.44 0.93
C TYR A 258 12.68 4.08 -0.43
N PRO A 259 13.88 4.65 -0.71
CA PRO A 259 14.12 5.32 -1.97
C PRO A 259 13.83 4.38 -3.14
N ASP A 260 13.26 4.94 -4.18
CA ASP A 260 12.84 4.23 -5.39
C ASP A 260 11.77 3.14 -5.18
N SER A 261 11.11 3.11 -4.03
CA SER A 261 10.03 2.16 -3.75
C SER A 261 8.80 2.86 -3.23
N SER A 262 7.65 2.58 -3.83
CA SER A 262 6.35 3.12 -3.41
C SER A 262 5.72 2.23 -2.35
N VAL A 263 5.30 2.83 -1.24
CA VAL A 263 4.88 2.12 -0.04
C VAL A 263 3.54 2.65 0.48
N LEU A 264 2.65 1.76 0.88
CA LEU A 264 1.42 2.09 1.61
C LEU A 264 1.53 1.59 3.05
N THR A 265 1.29 2.49 4.01
CA THR A 265 1.17 2.14 5.43
C THR A 265 -0.30 2.23 5.84
N VAL A 266 -0.80 1.16 6.46
CA VAL A 266 -2.16 1.07 6.99
C VAL A 266 -2.12 0.67 8.45
N GLY A 267 -2.72 1.48 9.32
CA GLY A 267 -2.85 1.21 10.74
C GLY A 267 -4.28 0.84 11.10
N VAL A 268 -4.48 -0.31 11.74
CA VAL A 268 -5.81 -0.80 12.13
C VAL A 268 -5.85 -1.14 13.62
N ARG A 269 -7.02 -0.91 14.25
CA ARG A 269 -7.28 -1.24 15.64
C ARG A 269 -7.96 -2.60 15.76
N ALA A 270 -7.53 -3.40 16.71
CA ALA A 270 -8.09 -4.74 16.94
C ALA A 270 -9.53 -4.73 17.46
N ASP A 271 -10.02 -3.61 17.99
CA ASP A 271 -11.43 -3.47 18.39
C ASP A 271 -12.37 -3.28 17.18
N ASN A 272 -11.83 -2.85 16.05
CA ASN A 272 -12.57 -2.64 14.81
C ASN A 272 -12.55 -3.86 13.87
N TYR A 273 -11.55 -4.74 14.01
CA TYR A 273 -11.34 -5.87 13.13
C TYR A 273 -11.03 -7.14 13.93
N ASP A 274 -11.72 -8.24 13.62
CA ASP A 274 -11.46 -9.55 14.26
C ASP A 274 -10.14 -10.17 13.77
N GLN A 275 -9.65 -9.75 12.60
CA GLN A 275 -8.38 -10.12 12.00
C GLN A 275 -7.85 -8.95 11.18
N ILE A 276 -6.58 -9.01 10.78
CA ILE A 276 -6.02 -8.03 9.84
C ILE A 276 -6.81 -8.10 8.53
N PRO A 277 -7.41 -6.99 8.07
CA PRO A 277 -8.18 -6.98 6.82
C PRO A 277 -7.28 -7.21 5.61
N ASN A 278 -7.83 -7.80 4.55
CA ASN A 278 -7.17 -7.81 3.26
C ASN A 278 -7.14 -6.40 2.70
N VAL A 279 -5.95 -5.92 2.38
CA VAL A 279 -5.76 -4.59 1.79
C VAL A 279 -5.54 -4.73 0.30
N SER A 280 -6.34 -4.03 -0.49
CA SER A 280 -6.12 -3.84 -1.92
C SER A 280 -6.13 -2.35 -2.24
N VAL A 281 -5.44 -1.99 -3.31
CA VAL A 281 -5.24 -0.59 -3.67
C VAL A 281 -5.38 -0.43 -5.18
N ASP A 282 -6.12 0.57 -5.61
CA ASP A 282 -6.25 0.96 -7.01
C ASP A 282 -5.24 2.07 -7.34
N LEU A 283 -4.33 1.80 -8.28
CA LEU A 283 -3.16 2.62 -8.54
C LEU A 283 -3.01 2.98 -10.02
N LYS A 284 -2.59 4.21 -10.28
CA LYS A 284 -1.92 4.59 -11.52
C LYS A 284 -0.44 4.28 -11.40
N GLY A 285 0.05 3.45 -12.31
CA GLY A 285 1.35 2.79 -12.20
C GLY A 285 2.56 3.69 -12.43
N LEU A 286 3.65 3.07 -12.86
CA LEU A 286 4.95 3.71 -13.05
C LEU A 286 4.90 4.88 -14.03
N LYS A 287 5.66 5.94 -13.68
CA LYS A 287 6.00 7.02 -14.60
C LYS A 287 7.15 6.58 -15.49
N VAL A 288 6.91 6.64 -16.76
CA VAL A 288 7.88 6.23 -17.79
C VAL A 288 8.24 7.38 -18.72
N GLN A 289 9.33 7.24 -19.45
CA GLN A 289 9.72 8.22 -20.43
C GLN A 289 8.82 8.13 -21.67
N ILE A 290 8.09 9.20 -21.94
CA ILE A 290 7.24 9.37 -23.12
C ILE A 290 7.73 10.54 -23.99
N PRO A 291 7.37 10.63 -25.27
CA PRO A 291 7.74 11.75 -26.12
C PRO A 291 7.34 13.12 -25.57
N SER A 292 8.20 14.11 -25.73
CA SER A 292 7.95 15.48 -25.26
C SER A 292 6.68 16.13 -25.85
N ASN A 293 6.29 15.72 -27.07
CA ASN A 293 5.08 16.19 -27.76
C ASN A 293 3.81 15.40 -27.42
N ALA A 294 3.90 14.45 -26.49
CA ALA A 294 2.76 13.66 -26.03
C ALA A 294 1.94 14.42 -24.99
N THR A 295 0.64 14.23 -24.98
CA THR A 295 -0.29 14.64 -23.90
C THR A 295 -0.99 13.40 -23.39
N VAL A 296 -0.92 13.15 -22.10
CA VAL A 296 -1.53 11.98 -21.48
C VAL A 296 -2.89 12.35 -20.91
N ASP A 297 -3.90 11.54 -21.19
CA ASP A 297 -5.18 11.64 -20.48
C ASP A 297 -5.02 11.12 -19.04
N SER A 298 -5.44 11.93 -18.09
CA SER A 298 -5.27 11.63 -16.66
C SER A 298 -6.21 10.53 -16.17
N THR A 299 -7.19 10.12 -16.94
CA THR A 299 -8.19 9.11 -16.56
C THR A 299 -7.71 7.70 -16.87
N ASP A 300 -7.33 7.45 -18.11
CA ASP A 300 -6.99 6.12 -18.62
C ASP A 300 -5.53 5.98 -19.09
N GLY A 301 -4.77 7.08 -19.14
CA GLY A 301 -3.36 7.07 -19.51
C GLY A 301 -3.06 6.99 -20.99
N HIS A 302 -4.06 7.10 -21.86
CA HIS A 302 -3.79 7.14 -23.32
C HIS A 302 -3.07 8.42 -23.73
N ILE A 303 -2.38 8.35 -24.88
CA ILE A 303 -1.53 9.43 -25.38
C ILE A 303 -2.11 10.06 -26.64
N THR A 304 -2.19 11.38 -26.65
CA THR A 304 -2.42 12.18 -27.86
C THR A 304 -1.15 12.92 -28.24
N TYR A 305 -0.76 12.85 -29.51
CA TYR A 305 0.44 13.52 -30.02
C TYR A 305 0.12 14.82 -30.76
N THR A 306 0.93 15.86 -30.52
CA THR A 306 0.79 17.15 -31.17
C THR A 306 2.09 17.55 -31.88
N GLY A 307 1.98 18.00 -33.15
CA GLY A 307 3.15 18.43 -33.93
C GLY A 307 4.12 17.31 -34.27
N THR A 308 5.35 17.69 -34.60
CA THR A 308 6.44 16.74 -34.92
C THR A 308 7.29 16.51 -33.70
N TRP A 309 7.55 15.25 -33.38
CA TRP A 309 8.43 14.90 -32.29
C TRP A 309 9.90 15.13 -32.66
N ASP A 310 10.67 15.77 -31.76
CA ASP A 310 12.09 16.07 -31.91
C ASP A 310 13.02 14.98 -31.40
N GLY A 311 12.45 13.89 -30.84
CA GLY A 311 13.18 12.78 -30.26
C GLY A 311 13.53 12.96 -28.78
N THR A 312 13.06 14.03 -28.11
CA THR A 312 13.23 14.25 -26.66
C THR A 312 12.08 13.62 -25.87
N PHE A 313 12.33 13.36 -24.58
CA PHE A 313 11.40 12.68 -23.69
C PHE A 313 11.03 13.55 -22.48
N LYS A 314 9.87 13.27 -21.91
CA LYS A 314 9.45 13.68 -20.58
C LYS A 314 8.98 12.46 -19.79
N THR A 315 8.89 12.57 -18.48
CA THR A 315 8.48 11.46 -17.60
C THR A 315 7.06 11.70 -17.10
N GLU A 316 6.13 10.82 -17.47
CA GLU A 316 4.73 10.84 -17.03
C GLU A 316 4.19 9.41 -16.94
N TRP A 317 3.09 9.23 -16.20
CA TRP A 317 2.35 7.97 -16.20
C TRP A 317 1.60 7.81 -17.53
N THR A 318 1.56 6.58 -18.04
CA THR A 318 0.75 6.22 -19.21
C THR A 318 0.40 4.74 -19.21
N SER A 319 -0.70 4.40 -19.87
CA SER A 319 -1.10 3.02 -20.21
C SER A 319 -0.61 2.58 -21.59
N ASP A 320 0.21 3.38 -22.28
CA ASP A 320 0.73 3.06 -23.61
C ASP A 320 1.72 1.90 -23.58
N PRO A 321 1.44 0.78 -24.25
CA PRO A 321 2.28 -0.40 -24.19
C PRO A 321 3.66 -0.23 -24.83
N ALA A 322 3.84 0.67 -25.81
CA ALA A 322 5.13 0.86 -26.45
C ALA A 322 6.15 1.56 -25.52
N TRP A 323 5.70 2.57 -24.78
CA TRP A 323 6.58 3.28 -23.85
C TRP A 323 6.81 2.51 -22.56
N CYS A 324 5.81 1.76 -22.10
CA CYS A 324 5.99 0.81 -21.00
C CYS A 324 7.00 -0.29 -21.36
N LEU A 325 6.96 -0.83 -22.60
CA LEU A 325 7.96 -1.78 -23.09
C LEU A 325 9.36 -1.15 -23.15
N ARG A 326 9.47 0.09 -23.63
CA ARG A 326 10.75 0.80 -23.67
C ARG A 326 11.35 0.94 -22.28
N ASP A 327 10.54 1.29 -21.31
CA ASP A 327 10.97 1.42 -19.92
C ASP A 327 11.48 0.07 -19.39
N LEU A 328 10.72 -1.00 -19.59
CA LEU A 328 11.13 -2.35 -19.19
C LEU A 328 12.48 -2.78 -19.82
N ILE A 329 12.75 -2.39 -21.07
CA ILE A 329 14.02 -2.72 -21.72
C ILE A 329 15.18 -1.89 -21.14
N LEU A 330 14.95 -0.61 -20.84
CA LEU A 330 16.00 0.36 -20.50
C LEU A 330 16.20 0.58 -19.00
N ASN A 331 15.28 0.13 -18.16
CA ASN A 331 15.41 0.32 -16.74
C ASN A 331 16.50 -0.60 -16.17
N ALA A 332 17.47 0.00 -15.46
CA ALA A 332 18.59 -0.74 -14.88
C ALA A 332 18.22 -1.54 -13.62
N ARG A 333 17.10 -1.20 -12.97
CA ARG A 333 16.74 -1.77 -11.67
C ARG A 333 15.85 -3.02 -11.81
N TYR A 334 14.80 -2.95 -12.62
CA TYR A 334 13.85 -4.05 -12.81
C TYR A 334 13.79 -4.55 -14.25
N GLY A 335 14.51 -3.94 -15.15
CA GLY A 335 14.56 -4.29 -16.57
C GLY A 335 15.91 -4.80 -17.04
N ALA A 336 16.20 -4.58 -18.31
CA ALA A 336 17.44 -5.01 -18.96
C ALA A 336 18.48 -3.88 -19.14
N GLY A 337 18.28 -2.73 -18.51
CA GLY A 337 19.06 -1.51 -18.72
C GLY A 337 20.51 -1.57 -18.25
N GLU A 338 20.89 -2.55 -17.45
CA GLU A 338 22.33 -2.83 -17.17
C GLU A 338 23.08 -3.33 -18.40
N TYR A 339 22.37 -3.97 -19.35
CA TYR A 339 22.95 -4.61 -20.54
C TYR A 339 22.59 -3.88 -21.82
N ILE A 340 21.44 -3.19 -21.86
CA ILE A 340 20.90 -2.52 -23.03
C ILE A 340 20.77 -1.02 -22.76
N ASN A 341 21.50 -0.21 -23.51
CA ASN A 341 21.37 1.24 -23.43
C ASN A 341 20.43 1.78 -24.51
N GLU A 342 20.06 3.06 -24.40
CA GLU A 342 19.10 3.73 -25.27
C GLU A 342 19.46 3.66 -26.77
N SER A 343 20.75 3.63 -27.12
CA SER A 343 21.20 3.58 -28.52
C SER A 343 20.88 2.25 -29.22
N PHE A 344 20.56 1.20 -28.44
CA PHE A 344 20.19 -0.11 -28.95
C PHE A 344 18.66 -0.32 -29.07
N VAL A 345 17.85 0.71 -28.81
CA VAL A 345 16.39 0.63 -28.93
C VAL A 345 15.90 1.64 -29.96
N ASP A 346 15.17 1.16 -30.97
CA ASP A 346 14.60 2.04 -32.00
C ASP A 346 13.37 2.76 -31.48
N LYS A 347 13.58 3.98 -30.97
CA LYS A 347 12.52 4.84 -30.46
C LYS A 347 11.50 5.28 -31.51
N TRP A 348 11.90 5.35 -32.80
CA TRP A 348 11.02 5.79 -33.86
C TRP A 348 9.99 4.72 -34.26
N SER A 349 10.40 3.45 -34.28
CA SER A 349 9.47 2.33 -34.45
C SER A 349 8.47 2.27 -33.28
N LEU A 350 8.94 2.47 -32.03
CA LEU A 350 8.06 2.52 -30.86
C LEU A 350 7.08 3.70 -30.94
N TYR A 351 7.52 4.85 -31.43
CA TYR A 351 6.62 6.00 -31.63
C TYR A 351 5.48 5.70 -32.60
N GLN A 352 5.77 5.03 -33.71
CA GLN A 352 4.74 4.60 -34.67
C GLN A 352 3.79 3.56 -34.10
N ILE A 353 4.31 2.63 -33.28
CA ILE A 353 3.51 1.64 -32.58
C ILE A 353 2.59 2.33 -31.57
N SER A 354 3.14 3.26 -30.79
CA SER A 354 2.37 4.04 -29.82
C SER A 354 1.24 4.84 -30.49
N GLN A 355 1.50 5.50 -31.61
CA GLN A 355 0.45 6.19 -32.37
C GLN A 355 -0.72 5.26 -32.72
N TYR A 356 -0.41 4.05 -33.19
CA TYR A 356 -1.43 3.06 -33.53
C TYR A 356 -2.15 2.49 -32.30
N CYS A 357 -1.44 2.30 -31.17
CA CYS A 357 -2.05 1.84 -29.93
C CYS A 357 -3.06 2.84 -29.38
N ASN A 358 -2.78 4.13 -29.54
CA ASN A 358 -3.63 5.21 -29.04
C ASN A 358 -4.70 5.69 -30.04
N GLU A 359 -4.84 5.05 -31.21
CA GLU A 359 -6.00 5.30 -32.08
C GLU A 359 -7.27 4.90 -31.35
N MET A 360 -8.22 5.82 -31.25
CA MET A 360 -9.51 5.57 -30.64
C MET A 360 -10.35 4.67 -31.55
N VAL A 361 -10.85 3.59 -30.98
CA VAL A 361 -11.70 2.61 -31.66
C VAL A 361 -13.03 2.46 -30.93
N PRO A 362 -14.14 2.21 -31.66
CA PRO A 362 -15.42 1.99 -31.01
C PRO A 362 -15.36 0.77 -30.07
N SER A 363 -15.76 0.95 -28.82
CA SER A 363 -15.97 -0.15 -27.89
C SER A 363 -17.43 -0.60 -27.93
N ASP A 364 -17.71 -1.78 -27.39
CA ASP A 364 -19.09 -2.25 -27.21
C ASP A 364 -19.85 -1.52 -26.09
N LYS A 365 -19.14 -0.68 -25.34
CA LYS A 365 -19.72 0.15 -24.28
C LYS A 365 -20.51 1.31 -24.88
N LYS A 366 -21.59 1.67 -24.21
CA LYS A 366 -22.45 2.77 -24.60
C LYS A 366 -22.68 3.72 -23.43
N ASN A 367 -22.68 5.00 -23.74
CA ASN A 367 -23.14 6.01 -22.82
C ASN A 367 -24.62 5.80 -22.47
N PRO A 368 -25.12 6.38 -21.36
CA PRO A 368 -26.54 6.31 -20.99
C PRO A 368 -27.49 6.86 -22.07
N ASP A 369 -27.00 7.70 -22.98
CA ASP A 369 -27.74 8.24 -24.13
C ASP A 369 -27.73 7.33 -25.35
N GLY A 370 -27.03 6.18 -25.28
CA GLY A 370 -26.91 5.20 -26.36
C GLY A 370 -25.77 5.46 -27.37
N SER A 371 -25.00 6.56 -27.21
CA SER A 371 -23.83 6.83 -28.06
C SER A 371 -22.70 5.82 -27.74
N ALA A 372 -21.90 5.48 -28.78
CA ALA A 372 -20.73 4.63 -28.60
C ALA A 372 -19.68 5.34 -27.75
N ILE A 373 -18.97 4.57 -26.94
CA ILE A 373 -17.77 5.00 -26.23
C ILE A 373 -16.59 4.52 -27.05
N ASP A 374 -15.69 5.41 -27.39
CA ASP A 374 -14.42 5.06 -28.01
C ASP A 374 -13.37 4.78 -26.92
N GLU A 375 -12.49 3.81 -27.18
CA GLU A 375 -11.38 3.45 -26.29
C GLU A 375 -10.07 3.35 -27.08
N PRO A 376 -8.90 3.49 -26.41
CA PRO A 376 -7.61 3.27 -27.07
C PRO A 376 -7.54 1.83 -27.60
N ARG A 377 -7.01 1.65 -28.82
CA ARG A 377 -6.92 0.34 -29.45
C ARG A 377 -6.19 -0.72 -28.60
N PHE A 378 -5.12 -0.31 -27.95
CA PHE A 378 -4.36 -1.15 -27.00
C PHE A 378 -3.90 -0.33 -25.81
N SER A 379 -4.14 -0.85 -24.63
CA SER A 379 -3.64 -0.31 -23.35
C SER A 379 -2.91 -1.39 -22.57
N CYS A 380 -2.04 -0.98 -21.66
CA CYS A 380 -1.23 -1.85 -20.83
C CYS A 380 -1.49 -1.60 -19.34
N ASN A 381 -2.06 -2.61 -18.66
CA ASN A 381 -2.18 -2.66 -17.22
C ASN A 381 -1.55 -3.98 -16.76
N LEU A 382 -0.30 -3.94 -16.34
CA LEU A 382 0.49 -5.13 -16.03
C LEU A 382 1.15 -5.02 -14.67
N LEU A 383 1.04 -6.07 -13.87
CA LEU A 383 1.75 -6.24 -12.62
C LEU A 383 2.77 -7.39 -12.73
N LEU A 384 4.06 -7.05 -12.70
CA LEU A 384 5.15 -8.03 -12.68
C LEU A 384 5.58 -8.30 -11.24
N GLN A 385 5.26 -9.48 -10.72
CA GLN A 385 5.57 -9.86 -9.33
C GLN A 385 6.76 -10.81 -9.19
N SER A 386 7.22 -11.39 -10.28
CA SER A 386 8.33 -12.35 -10.25
C SER A 386 9.30 -12.12 -11.40
N SER A 387 10.57 -12.41 -11.15
CA SER A 387 11.58 -12.42 -12.21
C SER A 387 11.32 -13.58 -13.16
N GLY A 388 11.41 -13.30 -14.45
CA GLY A 388 11.30 -14.28 -15.53
C GLY A 388 12.50 -14.18 -16.49
N GLU A 389 12.59 -15.10 -17.43
CA GLU A 389 13.53 -14.96 -18.52
C GLU A 389 13.20 -13.68 -19.33
N ALA A 390 14.14 -12.74 -19.42
CA ALA A 390 13.93 -11.41 -20.01
C ALA A 390 13.31 -11.46 -21.41
N TRP A 391 13.77 -12.39 -22.25
CA TRP A 391 13.23 -12.56 -23.59
C TRP A 391 11.77 -12.97 -23.59
N THR A 392 11.40 -13.91 -22.71
CA THR A 392 10.02 -14.38 -22.57
C THR A 392 9.10 -13.23 -22.11
N VAL A 393 9.54 -12.43 -21.14
CA VAL A 393 8.77 -11.28 -20.63
C VAL A 393 8.61 -10.23 -21.74
N ILE A 394 9.65 -9.89 -22.48
CA ILE A 394 9.59 -8.95 -23.60
C ILE A 394 8.62 -9.43 -24.68
N GLN A 395 8.63 -10.72 -25.03
CA GLN A 395 7.71 -11.29 -26.02
C GLN A 395 6.27 -11.28 -25.54
N GLN A 396 6.02 -11.64 -24.29
CA GLN A 396 4.69 -11.55 -23.69
C GLN A 396 4.18 -10.11 -23.68
N PHE A 397 5.06 -9.16 -23.32
CA PHE A 397 4.70 -7.74 -23.31
C PHE A 397 4.38 -7.23 -24.72
N SER A 398 5.21 -7.57 -25.71
CA SER A 398 4.97 -7.14 -27.11
C SER A 398 3.68 -7.71 -27.69
N SER A 399 3.18 -8.83 -27.15
CA SER A 399 1.91 -9.40 -27.59
C SER A 399 0.71 -8.52 -27.27
N ILE A 400 0.79 -7.62 -26.28
CA ILE A 400 -0.27 -6.67 -25.91
C ILE A 400 -0.69 -5.81 -27.11
N PHE A 401 0.27 -5.35 -27.91
CA PHE A 401 0.01 -4.55 -29.10
C PHE A 401 0.13 -5.34 -30.41
N ARG A 402 -0.02 -6.68 -30.37
CA ARG A 402 0.13 -7.59 -31.51
C ARG A 402 1.50 -7.44 -32.18
N GLY A 403 2.53 -7.27 -31.38
CA GLY A 403 3.89 -7.03 -31.84
C GLY A 403 4.84 -8.17 -31.57
N MET A 404 6.03 -8.01 -32.10
CA MET A 404 7.20 -8.81 -31.77
C MET A 404 8.42 -7.89 -31.64
N VAL A 405 9.32 -8.26 -30.75
CA VAL A 405 10.62 -7.62 -30.63
C VAL A 405 11.66 -8.57 -31.21
N TYR A 406 12.54 -8.07 -32.03
CA TYR A 406 13.64 -8.83 -32.62
C TYR A 406 14.92 -8.00 -32.64
N TYR A 407 16.04 -8.69 -32.73
CA TYR A 407 17.34 -8.04 -32.76
C TYR A 407 17.85 -7.99 -34.20
N ALA A 408 18.00 -6.77 -34.74
CA ALA A 408 18.51 -6.56 -36.09
C ALA A 408 19.57 -5.45 -36.10
N SER A 409 20.68 -5.69 -36.74
CA SER A 409 21.78 -4.70 -36.90
C SER A 409 22.26 -4.09 -35.59
N SER A 410 22.31 -4.90 -34.54
CA SER A 410 22.68 -4.50 -33.17
C SER A 410 21.67 -3.58 -32.47
N ILE A 411 20.43 -3.54 -32.93
CA ILE A 411 19.36 -2.75 -32.37
C ILE A 411 18.15 -3.64 -32.07
N ALA A 412 17.50 -3.44 -30.94
CA ALA A 412 16.21 -4.03 -30.63
C ALA A 412 15.11 -3.24 -31.36
N VAL A 413 14.49 -3.90 -32.33
CA VAL A 413 13.42 -3.32 -33.14
C VAL A 413 12.10 -3.98 -32.76
N ALA A 414 11.11 -3.16 -32.49
CA ALA A 414 9.74 -3.62 -32.33
C ALA A 414 8.99 -3.52 -33.67
N ALA A 415 8.32 -4.58 -34.05
CA ALA A 415 7.42 -4.62 -35.19
C ALA A 415 6.01 -4.95 -34.74
N GLN A 416 5.02 -4.44 -35.45
CA GLN A 416 3.60 -4.66 -35.13
C GLN A 416 2.89 -5.29 -36.32
N ASP A 417 2.10 -6.33 -36.02
CA ASP A 417 1.22 -6.95 -37.02
C ASP A 417 -0.04 -6.09 -37.18
N ARG A 418 -0.03 -5.30 -38.24
CA ARG A 418 -1.14 -4.41 -38.64
C ARG A 418 -1.27 -4.33 -40.14
N GLU A 419 -2.42 -3.92 -40.62
CA GLU A 419 -2.63 -3.61 -42.03
C GLU A 419 -1.66 -2.51 -42.49
N LYS A 420 -0.96 -2.78 -43.58
CA LYS A 420 -0.02 -1.85 -44.25
C LYS A 420 -0.17 -2.00 -45.74
N ASP A 421 0.13 -0.90 -46.44
CA ASP A 421 0.24 -0.94 -47.89
C ASP A 421 1.28 -1.96 -48.33
N ALA A 422 1.01 -2.63 -49.46
CA ALA A 422 1.92 -3.60 -50.04
C ALA A 422 3.23 -2.91 -50.45
N ILE A 423 4.35 -3.28 -49.85
CA ILE A 423 5.69 -2.75 -50.16
C ILE A 423 6.17 -3.30 -51.49
N PHE A 424 5.82 -4.53 -51.81
CA PHE A 424 6.25 -5.19 -53.04
C PHE A 424 5.22 -6.24 -53.45
N THR A 425 4.93 -6.30 -54.75
CA THR A 425 4.04 -7.30 -55.34
C THR A 425 4.86 -8.28 -56.14
N PHE A 426 4.85 -9.54 -55.74
CA PHE A 426 5.45 -10.64 -56.50
C PHE A 426 4.48 -11.04 -57.64
N ASN A 427 5.00 -11.09 -58.85
CA ASN A 427 4.28 -11.58 -59.98
C ASN A 427 5.23 -12.38 -60.90
N GLU A 428 4.70 -13.00 -61.93
CA GLU A 428 5.49 -13.83 -62.88
C GLU A 428 6.65 -13.07 -63.50
N SER A 429 6.53 -11.77 -63.73
CA SER A 429 7.56 -10.98 -64.37
C SER A 429 8.76 -10.60 -63.49
N ASN A 430 8.61 -10.68 -62.19
CA ASN A 430 9.69 -10.33 -61.23
C ASN A 430 10.18 -11.51 -60.39
N THR A 431 9.77 -12.75 -60.74
CA THR A 431 10.22 -13.98 -60.15
C THR A 431 11.14 -14.75 -61.11
N ILE A 432 11.96 -15.65 -60.58
CA ILE A 432 12.86 -16.46 -61.39
C ILE A 432 12.00 -17.42 -62.24
N GLU A 433 12.17 -17.36 -63.55
CA GLU A 433 11.57 -18.31 -64.48
C GLU A 433 12.13 -19.69 -64.24
N GLN A 434 11.23 -20.66 -64.02
CA GLN A 434 11.60 -22.07 -64.02
C GLN A 434 11.24 -22.70 -65.38
N TYR A 435 12.22 -23.34 -66.00
CA TYR A 435 11.98 -24.12 -67.21
C TYR A 435 11.77 -25.58 -66.82
N ASP A 436 10.79 -26.19 -67.43
CA ASP A 436 10.56 -27.64 -67.31
C ASP A 436 11.62 -28.39 -68.14
N ASP A 437 11.64 -29.75 -68.02
CA ASP A 437 12.54 -30.63 -68.73
C ASP A 437 12.41 -30.56 -70.29
N SER A 438 11.33 -29.94 -70.79
CA SER A 438 11.07 -29.68 -72.18
C SER A 438 11.51 -28.26 -72.65
N GLY A 439 12.00 -27.44 -71.74
CA GLY A 439 12.44 -26.06 -71.99
C GLY A 439 11.29 -25.06 -72.08
N GLN A 440 10.09 -25.39 -71.67
CA GLN A 440 8.98 -24.47 -71.60
C GLN A 440 9.03 -23.71 -70.26
N VAL A 441 8.68 -22.41 -70.32
CA VAL A 441 8.56 -21.56 -69.09
C VAL A 441 7.40 -22.09 -68.29
N GLY A 442 7.73 -22.69 -67.11
CA GLY A 442 6.75 -23.08 -66.11
C GLY A 442 6.23 -21.87 -65.31
N LEU A 443 5.08 -22.05 -64.69
CA LEU A 443 4.57 -21.10 -63.66
C LEU A 443 5.63 -20.99 -62.57
N GLY A 444 6.28 -19.86 -62.38
CA GLY A 444 7.36 -19.66 -61.42
C GLY A 444 7.25 -20.47 -60.10
N ASN A 445 8.19 -20.35 -59.19
CA ASN A 445 8.24 -21.20 -57.98
C ASN A 445 7.17 -20.77 -56.94
N PHE A 446 5.89 -20.74 -57.38
CA PHE A 446 4.74 -20.47 -56.53
C PHE A 446 4.08 -21.77 -56.14
N ASN A 447 3.96 -21.96 -54.83
CA ASN A 447 3.18 -23.06 -54.27
C ASN A 447 1.92 -22.52 -53.62
N TYR A 448 0.74 -22.89 -54.16
CA TYR A 448 -0.56 -22.49 -53.64
C TYR A 448 -1.10 -23.59 -52.77
N SER A 449 -1.25 -23.28 -51.46
CA SER A 449 -1.92 -24.18 -50.52
C SER A 449 -3.11 -23.48 -49.88
N GLY A 450 -4.24 -24.13 -49.82
CA GLY A 450 -5.45 -23.64 -49.17
C GLY A 450 -5.73 -24.41 -47.88
N SER A 451 -6.24 -23.72 -46.87
CA SER A 451 -6.72 -24.36 -45.66
C SER A 451 -8.06 -25.06 -45.92
N ALA A 452 -8.26 -26.26 -45.36
CA ALA A 452 -9.56 -26.95 -45.42
C ALA A 452 -10.63 -26.12 -44.67
N ARG A 453 -11.90 -26.18 -45.15
CA ARG A 453 -13.03 -25.50 -44.46
C ARG A 453 -13.08 -25.79 -42.98
N ARG A 454 -12.79 -27.01 -42.56
CA ARG A 454 -12.78 -27.44 -41.15
C ARG A 454 -11.65 -26.81 -40.29
N ALA A 455 -10.67 -26.17 -40.91
CA ALA A 455 -9.57 -25.53 -40.22
C ALA A 455 -9.82 -24.01 -39.98
N ARG A 456 -10.96 -23.51 -40.45
CA ARG A 456 -11.35 -22.12 -40.28
C ARG A 456 -12.19 -21.98 -39.02
N HIS A 457 -11.83 -21.00 -38.21
CA HIS A 457 -12.53 -20.67 -36.96
C HIS A 457 -13.45 -19.50 -37.21
N THR A 458 -14.72 -19.62 -36.88
CA THR A 458 -15.75 -18.59 -37.01
C THR A 458 -16.14 -18.00 -35.67
N VAL A 459 -15.69 -18.61 -34.56
CA VAL A 459 -15.89 -18.11 -33.21
C VAL A 459 -14.56 -18.17 -32.46
N CYS A 460 -14.19 -17.10 -31.82
CA CYS A 460 -13.03 -16.99 -30.93
C CYS A 460 -13.50 -16.64 -29.53
N LEU A 461 -13.08 -17.45 -28.55
CA LEU A 461 -13.31 -17.15 -27.14
C LEU A 461 -12.09 -16.40 -26.61
N VAL A 462 -12.29 -15.16 -26.17
CA VAL A 462 -11.24 -14.31 -25.59
C VAL A 462 -11.41 -14.28 -24.09
N SER A 463 -10.37 -14.67 -23.36
CA SER A 463 -10.31 -14.53 -21.91
C SER A 463 -9.52 -13.28 -21.58
N TYR A 464 -10.07 -12.44 -20.72
CA TYR A 464 -9.45 -11.20 -20.28
C TYR A 464 -9.79 -10.91 -18.81
N ASP A 465 -9.01 -10.07 -18.17
CA ASP A 465 -9.27 -9.56 -16.82
C ASP A 465 -10.00 -8.22 -16.92
N ASP A 466 -11.24 -8.17 -16.40
CA ASP A 466 -12.11 -7.00 -16.52
C ASP A 466 -11.74 -5.93 -15.48
N PRO A 467 -11.22 -4.77 -15.88
CA PRO A 467 -10.85 -3.70 -14.96
C PRO A 467 -12.05 -3.12 -14.20
N GLU A 468 -13.27 -3.22 -14.74
CA GLU A 468 -14.49 -2.74 -14.07
C GLU A 468 -14.99 -3.71 -12.99
N ASP A 469 -14.53 -4.96 -13.00
CA ASP A 469 -14.86 -5.99 -12.00
C ASP A 469 -13.62 -6.42 -11.20
N ASN A 470 -12.82 -5.46 -10.75
CA ASN A 470 -11.60 -5.69 -9.98
C ASN A 470 -10.64 -6.70 -10.62
N TYR A 471 -10.45 -6.62 -11.95
CA TYR A 471 -9.62 -7.53 -12.73
C TYR A 471 -10.02 -9.01 -12.59
N SER A 472 -11.32 -9.28 -12.42
CA SER A 472 -11.85 -10.64 -12.42
C SER A 472 -11.79 -11.22 -13.83
N PRO A 473 -11.39 -12.50 -14.01
CA PRO A 473 -11.30 -13.10 -15.32
C PRO A 473 -12.69 -13.29 -15.94
N ARG A 474 -12.84 -12.81 -17.18
CA ARG A 474 -14.04 -12.95 -18.00
C ARG A 474 -13.73 -13.60 -19.33
N ILE A 475 -14.74 -14.20 -19.97
CA ILE A 475 -14.63 -14.78 -21.29
C ILE A 475 -15.71 -14.17 -22.17
N GLU A 476 -15.29 -13.66 -23.31
CA GLU A 476 -16.18 -13.11 -24.35
C GLU A 476 -16.03 -13.88 -25.64
N ALA A 477 -17.14 -14.06 -26.37
CA ALA A 477 -17.17 -14.76 -27.64
C ALA A 477 -17.24 -13.76 -28.80
N LEU A 478 -16.19 -13.70 -29.59
CA LEU A 478 -16.17 -12.94 -30.84
C LEU A 478 -16.60 -13.86 -31.98
N THR A 479 -17.65 -13.49 -32.69
CA THR A 479 -18.19 -14.25 -33.82
C THR A 479 -17.93 -13.53 -35.12
N ASP A 480 -17.25 -14.18 -36.05
CA ASP A 480 -17.18 -13.76 -37.43
C ASP A 480 -18.51 -14.13 -38.14
N THR A 481 -19.40 -13.13 -38.23
CA THR A 481 -20.74 -13.32 -38.81
C THR A 481 -20.70 -13.70 -40.29
N ASP A 482 -19.74 -13.18 -41.03
CA ASP A 482 -19.57 -13.43 -42.47
C ASP A 482 -18.99 -14.82 -42.68
N GLY A 483 -17.98 -15.19 -41.90
CA GLY A 483 -17.42 -16.54 -41.85
C GLY A 483 -18.44 -17.59 -41.42
N LEU A 484 -19.29 -17.27 -40.45
CA LEU A 484 -20.35 -18.17 -40.01
C LEU A 484 -21.42 -18.40 -41.14
N ALA A 485 -21.75 -17.33 -41.88
CA ALA A 485 -22.68 -17.44 -43.00
C ALA A 485 -22.11 -18.25 -44.17
N GLU A 486 -20.78 -18.16 -44.40
CA GLU A 486 -20.09 -18.82 -45.50
C GLU A 486 -19.69 -20.27 -45.17
N TYR A 487 -19.24 -20.54 -43.95
CA TYR A 487 -18.63 -21.84 -43.58
C TYR A 487 -19.42 -22.64 -42.58
N GLY A 488 -20.35 -22.04 -41.86
CA GLY A 488 -21.23 -22.70 -40.85
C GLY A 488 -20.66 -22.72 -39.47
#